data_bdfd95d9981ad85a7ab1e401e38ff3a4
#
_entry.id   bdfd95d9981ad85a7ab1e401e38ff3a4
#
_cell.length_a   1.000
_cell.length_b   1.000
_cell.length_c   1.000
_cell.angle_alpha   90.00
_cell.angle_beta   90.00
_cell.angle_gamma   90.00
#
_symmetry.space_group_name_H-M   'P 1'
#
loop_
_entity.id
_entity.type
_entity.pdbx_description
1 polymer ?
#
loop_
_entity_poly.entity_id
_entity_poly.type
_entity_poly.pdbx_seq_one_letter_code
_entity_poly.pdbx_strand_id
1 'polypeptide(L)'
;MTVVGRVVALRRYPVKSMAGEELDGAEVSWHGLAGDRRWAFIRDGQVRSGFPWLTIRERPELAHYRPRFTDPDRPNASQTLVRTPSGSELDVADPALAAELGPGVRVIKQDRGVFDTMPLSLLTTQALAGLGRLAGMDLVPGRFRPNLLVDASGRGFPEDAWVGQVLRIGALRMRVDKCDQRCVIVTMDPVTLRRDPAILRVIARQREGRLGVYGSTVVPGRVAVGDPIEVEP
;
A
#
# COMPACT_ATOMS: atom_id res chain seq x y z
N MET A 1 -24.41 14.83 -2.37
CA MET A 1 -23.06 14.25 -2.44
C MET A 1 -22.26 15.02 -3.48
N THR A 2 -21.04 15.38 -3.17
CA THR A 2 -20.18 16.16 -4.08
C THR A 2 -19.08 15.25 -4.58
N VAL A 3 -18.92 15.13 -5.90
CA VAL A 3 -17.80 14.39 -6.52
C VAL A 3 -16.52 15.20 -6.31
N VAL A 4 -15.55 14.59 -5.64
CA VAL A 4 -14.26 15.21 -5.30
C VAL A 4 -13.07 14.60 -6.05
N GLY A 5 -13.30 13.57 -6.86
CA GLY A 5 -12.26 12.92 -7.66
C GLY A 5 -12.72 11.59 -8.24
N ARG A 6 -11.75 10.85 -8.80
CA ARG A 6 -11.96 9.48 -9.30
C ARG A 6 -10.75 8.61 -9.02
N VAL A 7 -10.96 7.31 -8.93
CA VAL A 7 -9.88 6.32 -8.82
C VAL A 7 -9.15 6.23 -10.15
N VAL A 8 -7.83 6.41 -10.16
CA VAL A 8 -6.99 6.28 -11.36
C VAL A 8 -6.06 5.07 -11.33
N ALA A 9 -5.81 4.51 -10.15
CA ALA A 9 -5.15 3.21 -10.01
C ALA A 9 -5.54 2.54 -8.70
N LEU A 10 -5.63 1.21 -8.75
CA LEU A 10 -5.80 0.33 -7.59
C LEU A 10 -4.57 -0.58 -7.48
N ARG A 11 -4.09 -0.75 -6.26
CA ARG A 11 -2.95 -1.64 -5.98
C ARG A 11 -3.21 -2.50 -4.76
N ARG A 12 -2.92 -3.77 -4.92
CA ARG A 12 -2.89 -4.75 -3.84
C ARG A 12 -1.46 -5.21 -3.61
N TYR A 13 -1.11 -5.45 -2.36
CA TYR A 13 0.21 -5.94 -1.95
C TYR A 13 0.04 -7.28 -1.25
N PRO A 14 -0.02 -8.43 -1.96
CA PRO A 14 -0.32 -9.73 -1.35
C PRO A 14 0.60 -10.08 -0.18
N VAL A 15 1.88 -9.71 -0.29
CA VAL A 15 2.91 -9.94 0.71
C VAL A 15 3.44 -8.61 1.25
N LYS A 16 3.48 -8.47 2.58
CA LYS A 16 4.07 -7.30 3.24
C LYS A 16 5.48 -7.03 2.72
N SER A 17 5.77 -5.77 2.39
CA SER A 17 7.08 -5.29 1.92
C SER A 17 7.49 -5.73 0.51
N MET A 18 6.81 -6.66 -0.14
CA MET A 18 7.05 -7.00 -1.55
C MET A 18 6.33 -6.02 -2.50
N ALA A 19 6.58 -6.15 -3.80
CA ALA A 19 5.92 -5.36 -4.83
C ALA A 19 4.39 -5.50 -4.77
N GLY A 20 3.67 -4.50 -5.25
CA GLY A 20 2.22 -4.56 -5.45
C GLY A 20 1.86 -5.04 -6.84
N GLU A 21 0.65 -5.53 -7.00
CA GLU A 21 -0.01 -5.79 -8.27
C GLU A 21 -1.05 -4.71 -8.57
N GLU A 22 -1.18 -4.34 -9.82
CA GLU A 22 -2.21 -3.41 -10.29
C GLU A 22 -3.50 -4.17 -10.58
N LEU A 23 -4.63 -3.55 -10.28
CA LEU A 23 -5.95 -4.14 -10.43
C LEU A 23 -6.89 -3.17 -11.14
N ASP A 24 -7.77 -3.70 -12.00
CA ASP A 24 -8.87 -2.91 -12.59
C ASP A 24 -10.01 -2.71 -11.59
N GLY A 25 -10.18 -3.64 -10.67
CA GLY A 25 -11.17 -3.56 -9.60
C GLY A 25 -10.92 -4.61 -8.52
N ALA A 26 -11.49 -4.41 -7.34
CA ALA A 26 -11.36 -5.35 -6.23
C ALA A 26 -12.49 -5.21 -5.22
N GLU A 27 -12.77 -6.31 -4.52
CA GLU A 27 -13.63 -6.31 -3.34
C GLU A 27 -12.89 -5.72 -2.13
N VAL A 28 -13.57 -4.89 -1.39
CA VAL A 28 -13.13 -4.34 -0.10
C VAL A 28 -14.02 -4.89 0.99
N SER A 29 -13.41 -5.60 1.93
CA SER A 29 -14.07 -6.17 3.10
C SER A 29 -13.92 -5.23 4.31
N TRP A 30 -14.46 -5.65 5.47
CA TRP A 30 -14.20 -4.98 6.76
C TRP A 30 -12.70 -4.90 7.12
N HIS A 31 -11.87 -5.75 6.52
CA HIS A 31 -10.42 -5.83 6.74
C HIS A 31 -9.60 -5.19 5.61
N GLY A 32 -10.22 -4.31 4.79
CA GLY A 32 -9.59 -3.66 3.66
C GLY A 32 -9.67 -4.45 2.36
N LEU A 33 -8.79 -4.13 1.43
CA LEU A 33 -8.78 -4.71 0.09
C LEU A 33 -8.56 -6.23 0.16
N ALA A 34 -9.38 -6.99 -0.54
CA ALA A 34 -9.31 -8.45 -0.52
C ALA A 34 -7.92 -8.94 -0.94
N GLY A 35 -7.29 -9.76 -0.11
CA GLY A 35 -5.95 -10.30 -0.35
C GLY A 35 -4.79 -9.37 0.01
N ASP A 36 -5.05 -8.12 0.41
CA ASP A 36 -3.97 -7.17 0.70
C ASP A 36 -3.21 -7.56 1.98
N ARG A 37 -1.87 -7.62 1.89
CA ARG A 37 -0.92 -7.89 2.98
C ARG A 37 -1.27 -9.12 3.83
N ARG A 38 -1.82 -10.16 3.19
CA ARG A 38 -2.18 -11.42 3.88
C ARG A 38 -0.98 -12.22 4.32
N TRP A 39 0.14 -12.05 3.64
CA TRP A 39 1.37 -12.75 3.92
C TRP A 39 2.44 -11.79 4.43
N ALA A 40 3.26 -12.27 5.36
CA ALA A 40 4.45 -11.58 5.81
C ALA A 40 5.55 -12.58 6.15
N PHE A 41 6.80 -12.14 6.01
CA PHE A 41 7.95 -12.89 6.49
C PHE A 41 8.38 -12.35 7.86
N ILE A 42 8.74 -13.24 8.76
CA ILE A 42 9.24 -12.93 10.10
C ILE A 42 10.60 -13.62 10.29
N ARG A 43 11.38 -13.13 11.25
CA ARG A 43 12.68 -13.71 11.60
C ARG A 43 12.62 -14.33 12.99
N ASP A 44 13.31 -15.46 13.16
CA ASP A 44 13.54 -16.04 14.48
C ASP A 44 14.27 -15.02 15.37
N GLY A 45 14.03 -15.09 16.67
CA GLY A 45 14.58 -14.15 17.64
C GLY A 45 13.80 -12.82 17.79
N GLN A 46 12.92 -12.47 16.85
CA GLN A 46 12.05 -11.30 16.94
C GLN A 46 10.66 -11.59 17.54
N VAL A 47 10.43 -12.79 18.03
CA VAL A 47 9.12 -13.28 18.52
C VAL A 47 8.53 -12.41 19.64
N ARG A 48 9.38 -11.75 20.44
CA ARG A 48 8.96 -10.83 21.52
C ARG A 48 8.80 -9.39 21.05
N SER A 49 9.14 -9.09 19.80
CA SER A 49 8.97 -7.76 19.22
C SER A 49 7.51 -7.55 18.84
N GLY A 50 6.95 -6.38 19.11
CA GLY A 50 5.66 -5.96 18.56
C GLY A 50 5.70 -5.74 17.04
N PHE A 51 6.89 -5.83 16.42
CA PHE A 51 7.11 -5.66 14.99
C PHE A 51 8.11 -6.70 14.45
N PRO A 52 7.72 -7.99 14.36
CA PRO A 52 8.63 -9.08 13.98
C PRO A 52 8.88 -9.18 12.47
N TRP A 53 8.30 -8.29 11.69
CA TRP A 53 8.24 -8.39 10.23
C TRP A 53 9.59 -8.12 9.58
N LEU A 54 10.00 -8.98 8.64
CA LEU A 54 11.06 -8.69 7.69
C LEU A 54 10.53 -7.64 6.70
N THR A 55 11.20 -6.50 6.61
CA THR A 55 10.68 -5.37 5.82
C THR A 55 11.72 -4.81 4.86
N ILE A 56 11.26 -4.05 3.87
CA ILE A 56 12.11 -3.29 2.94
C ILE A 56 12.99 -2.24 3.63
N ARG A 57 12.77 -1.93 4.92
CA ARG A 57 13.71 -1.12 5.70
C ARG A 57 15.05 -1.83 5.87
N GLU A 58 15.00 -3.15 6.05
CA GLU A 58 16.14 -4.03 6.33
C GLU A 58 16.63 -4.75 5.07
N ARG A 59 15.70 -5.16 4.22
CA ARG A 59 15.94 -5.88 2.96
C ARG A 59 15.27 -5.13 1.81
N PRO A 60 15.91 -4.08 1.26
CA PRO A 60 15.37 -3.29 0.14
C PRO A 60 14.97 -4.15 -1.07
N GLU A 61 15.68 -5.25 -1.31
CA GLU A 61 15.48 -6.19 -2.40
C GLU A 61 14.08 -6.82 -2.40
N LEU A 62 13.38 -6.84 -1.24
CA LEU A 62 11.99 -7.28 -1.16
C LEU A 62 11.06 -6.53 -2.13
N ALA A 63 11.39 -5.28 -2.46
CA ALA A 63 10.62 -4.51 -3.43
C ALA A 63 10.65 -5.10 -4.86
N HIS A 64 11.62 -5.98 -5.16
CA HIS A 64 11.75 -6.63 -6.45
C HIS A 64 11.06 -8.01 -6.53
N TYR A 65 10.65 -8.58 -5.39
CA TYR A 65 9.81 -9.78 -5.35
C TYR A 65 8.39 -9.41 -5.76
N ARG A 66 7.82 -10.10 -6.73
CA ARG A 66 6.50 -9.80 -7.33
C ARG A 66 5.49 -10.87 -6.99
N PRO A 67 4.78 -10.75 -5.88
CA PRO A 67 3.69 -11.67 -5.54
C PRO A 67 2.47 -11.41 -6.41
N ARG A 68 1.75 -12.50 -6.74
CA ARG A 68 0.45 -12.47 -7.41
C ARG A 68 -0.42 -13.61 -6.93
N PHE A 69 -1.72 -13.45 -7.04
CA PHE A 69 -2.66 -14.55 -6.86
C PHE A 69 -2.89 -15.28 -8.20
N THR A 70 -3.03 -16.59 -8.17
CA THR A 70 -3.40 -17.37 -9.37
C THR A 70 -4.84 -17.11 -9.79
N ASP A 71 -5.72 -16.76 -8.85
CA ASP A 71 -7.08 -16.30 -9.04
C ASP A 71 -7.26 -14.94 -8.33
N PRO A 72 -7.04 -13.81 -9.04
CA PRO A 72 -7.09 -12.48 -8.46
C PRO A 72 -8.46 -12.08 -7.90
N ASP A 73 -9.55 -12.66 -8.41
CA ASP A 73 -10.92 -12.37 -7.97
C ASP A 73 -11.27 -13.12 -6.67
N ARG A 74 -10.58 -14.23 -6.38
CA ARG A 74 -10.76 -15.01 -5.16
C ARG A 74 -9.47 -15.15 -4.35
N PRO A 75 -8.83 -14.04 -3.93
CA PRO A 75 -7.50 -14.06 -3.34
C PRO A 75 -7.41 -14.85 -2.02
N ASN A 76 -8.52 -15.01 -1.29
CA ASN A 76 -8.54 -15.77 -0.04
C ASN A 76 -8.48 -17.30 -0.27
N ALA A 77 -8.96 -17.77 -1.43
CA ALA A 77 -8.95 -19.18 -1.85
C ALA A 77 -7.85 -19.49 -2.86
N SER A 78 -7.12 -18.48 -3.29
CA SER A 78 -6.10 -18.58 -4.34
C SER A 78 -4.73 -18.92 -3.78
N GLN A 79 -3.95 -19.66 -4.56
CA GLN A 79 -2.51 -19.79 -4.35
C GLN A 79 -1.84 -18.43 -4.57
N THR A 80 -0.80 -18.15 -3.79
CA THR A 80 0.01 -16.95 -3.94
C THR A 80 1.39 -17.33 -4.45
N LEU A 81 1.69 -16.94 -5.68
CA LEU A 81 3.00 -17.15 -6.30
C LEU A 81 3.84 -15.89 -6.19
N VAL A 82 5.13 -16.06 -6.01
CA VAL A 82 6.11 -14.97 -5.92
C VAL A 82 7.18 -15.17 -6.99
N ARG A 83 7.23 -14.23 -7.93
CA ARG A 83 8.35 -14.16 -8.87
C ARG A 83 9.52 -13.47 -8.20
N THR A 84 10.64 -14.18 -8.09
CA THR A 84 11.87 -13.67 -7.48
C THR A 84 12.64 -12.75 -8.42
N PRO A 85 13.61 -11.96 -7.94
CA PRO A 85 14.49 -11.16 -8.80
C PRO A 85 15.29 -12.00 -9.80
N SER A 86 15.61 -13.26 -9.50
CA SER A 86 16.28 -14.21 -10.40
C SER A 86 15.38 -14.72 -11.52
N GLY A 87 14.06 -14.45 -11.46
CA GLY A 87 13.06 -14.89 -12.43
C GLY A 87 12.36 -16.21 -12.09
N SER A 88 12.75 -16.89 -11.01
CA SER A 88 12.06 -18.09 -10.52
C SER A 88 10.67 -17.71 -9.99
N GLU A 89 9.72 -18.64 -10.11
CA GLU A 89 8.38 -18.48 -9.54
C GLU A 89 8.15 -19.58 -8.48
N LEU A 90 7.89 -19.17 -7.24
CA LEU A 90 7.75 -20.05 -6.09
C LEU A 90 6.40 -19.77 -5.40
N ASP A 91 5.81 -20.79 -4.77
CA ASP A 91 4.72 -20.55 -3.84
C ASP A 91 5.22 -19.71 -2.66
N VAL A 92 4.39 -18.81 -2.16
CA VAL A 92 4.75 -17.94 -1.03
C VAL A 92 5.11 -18.72 0.23
N ALA A 93 4.55 -19.93 0.39
CA ALA A 93 4.81 -20.83 1.51
C ALA A 93 5.95 -21.81 1.23
N ASP A 94 6.57 -21.77 0.05
CA ASP A 94 7.72 -22.63 -0.27
C ASP A 94 8.90 -22.31 0.67
N PRO A 95 9.45 -23.30 1.38
CA PRO A 95 10.63 -23.10 2.23
C PRO A 95 11.85 -22.51 1.47
N ALA A 96 11.98 -22.78 0.17
CA ALA A 96 13.05 -22.24 -0.64
C ALA A 96 12.98 -20.70 -0.72
N LEU A 97 11.77 -20.12 -0.82
CA LEU A 97 11.59 -18.69 -0.80
C LEU A 97 12.02 -18.07 0.54
N ALA A 98 11.64 -18.69 1.65
CA ALA A 98 12.05 -18.24 2.98
C ALA A 98 13.58 -18.33 3.15
N ALA A 99 14.20 -19.42 2.68
CA ALA A 99 15.65 -19.61 2.71
C ALA A 99 16.40 -18.55 1.88
N GLU A 100 15.88 -18.18 0.69
CA GLU A 100 16.44 -17.11 -0.15
C GLU A 100 16.42 -15.76 0.58
N LEU A 101 15.38 -15.51 1.38
CA LEU A 101 15.25 -14.28 2.18
C LEU A 101 16.15 -14.25 3.43
N GLY A 102 16.77 -15.36 3.80
CA GLY A 102 17.81 -15.43 4.82
C GLY A 102 17.58 -16.48 5.90
N PRO A 103 18.59 -16.75 6.72
CA PRO A 103 18.52 -17.74 7.79
C PRO A 103 17.48 -17.33 8.85
N GLY A 104 16.72 -18.32 9.35
CA GLY A 104 15.69 -18.09 10.37
C GLY A 104 14.48 -17.30 9.90
N VAL A 105 14.34 -17.09 8.57
CA VAL A 105 13.15 -16.47 7.99
C VAL A 105 12.07 -17.52 7.79
N ARG A 106 10.83 -17.19 8.14
CA ARG A 106 9.65 -18.00 7.87
C ARG A 106 8.47 -17.13 7.47
N VAL A 107 7.57 -17.70 6.69
CA VAL A 107 6.35 -17.04 6.26
C VAL A 107 5.22 -17.24 7.27
N ILE A 108 4.36 -16.25 7.39
CA ILE A 108 3.07 -16.37 8.09
C ILE A 108 1.95 -15.82 7.21
N LYS A 109 0.74 -16.32 7.43
CA LYS A 109 -0.50 -15.80 6.84
C LYS A 109 -1.40 -15.25 7.94
N GLN A 110 -2.03 -14.11 7.65
CA GLN A 110 -3.06 -13.54 8.51
C GLN A 110 -4.28 -13.12 7.68
N ASP A 111 -5.46 -13.57 8.08
CA ASP A 111 -6.71 -13.30 7.35
C ASP A 111 -7.16 -11.83 7.41
N ARG A 112 -6.66 -11.07 8.37
CA ARG A 112 -6.96 -9.63 8.52
C ARG A 112 -5.92 -8.70 7.90
N GLY A 113 -4.87 -9.28 7.29
CA GLY A 113 -3.73 -8.54 6.75
C GLY A 113 -2.75 -8.04 7.82
N VAL A 114 -1.47 -7.89 7.41
CA VAL A 114 -0.37 -7.43 8.26
C VAL A 114 -0.08 -5.97 7.92
N PHE A 115 -0.90 -5.08 8.45
CA PHE A 115 -0.76 -3.64 8.21
C PHE A 115 0.17 -2.99 9.25
N ASP A 116 0.84 -1.90 8.87
CA ASP A 116 1.61 -1.08 9.81
C ASP A 116 0.67 -0.20 10.64
N THR A 117 -0.43 0.27 10.04
CA THR A 117 -1.36 1.20 10.68
C THR A 117 -2.81 0.87 10.36
N MET A 118 -3.27 1.03 9.12
CA MET A 118 -4.67 0.92 8.72
C MET A 118 -4.80 0.09 7.43
N PRO A 119 -5.98 -0.51 7.20
CA PRO A 119 -6.17 -1.46 6.09
C PRO A 119 -6.31 -0.82 4.70
N LEU A 120 -6.67 0.46 4.64
CA LEU A 120 -6.83 1.19 3.38
C LEU A 120 -5.98 2.44 3.38
N SER A 121 -5.22 2.64 2.30
CA SER A 121 -4.42 3.84 2.09
C SER A 121 -4.76 4.50 0.75
N LEU A 122 -4.90 5.83 0.77
CA LEU A 122 -5.24 6.65 -0.37
C LEU A 122 -4.24 7.77 -0.52
N LEU A 123 -3.83 8.02 -1.76
CA LEU A 123 -2.95 9.12 -2.15
C LEU A 123 -3.54 9.80 -3.38
N THR A 124 -3.49 11.13 -3.45
CA THR A 124 -3.92 11.84 -4.65
C THR A 124 -2.78 12.12 -5.61
N THR A 125 -3.08 12.21 -6.90
CA THR A 125 -2.11 12.64 -7.93
C THR A 125 -1.64 14.07 -7.68
N GLN A 126 -2.51 14.92 -7.12
CA GLN A 126 -2.23 16.29 -6.74
C GLN A 126 -1.21 16.37 -5.60
N ALA A 127 -1.35 15.50 -4.58
CA ALA A 127 -0.39 15.44 -3.47
C ALA A 127 0.98 14.93 -3.95
N LEU A 128 0.97 13.93 -4.84
CA LEU A 128 2.20 13.43 -5.44
C LEU A 128 2.93 14.52 -6.23
N ALA A 129 2.21 15.22 -7.11
CA ALA A 129 2.75 16.34 -7.87
C ALA A 129 3.15 17.52 -6.97
N GLY A 130 2.37 17.82 -5.93
CA GLY A 130 2.68 18.83 -4.93
C GLY A 130 3.99 18.56 -4.20
N LEU A 131 4.16 17.32 -3.72
CA LEU A 131 5.40 16.90 -3.09
C LEU A 131 6.57 16.89 -4.07
N GLY A 132 6.36 16.47 -5.32
CA GLY A 132 7.39 16.50 -6.37
C GLY A 132 7.93 17.90 -6.61
N ARG A 133 7.04 18.90 -6.70
CA ARG A 133 7.45 20.32 -6.80
C ARG A 133 8.25 20.80 -5.60
N LEU A 134 7.83 20.42 -4.38
CA LEU A 134 8.55 20.77 -3.14
C LEU A 134 9.93 20.10 -3.04
N ALA A 135 10.06 18.90 -3.59
CA ALA A 135 11.29 18.12 -3.58
C ALA A 135 12.18 18.37 -4.81
N GLY A 136 11.68 19.08 -5.85
CA GLY A 136 12.40 19.33 -7.10
C GLY A 136 12.64 18.07 -7.93
N MET A 137 11.74 17.08 -7.87
CA MET A 137 11.89 15.81 -8.58
C MET A 137 10.52 15.17 -8.92
N ASP A 138 10.52 14.30 -9.92
CA ASP A 138 9.36 13.47 -10.23
C ASP A 138 9.28 12.28 -9.26
N LEU A 139 8.08 12.03 -8.74
CA LEU A 139 7.83 10.98 -7.75
C LEU A 139 6.85 9.94 -8.30
N VAL A 140 7.21 8.67 -8.12
CA VAL A 140 6.34 7.55 -8.51
C VAL A 140 5.46 7.11 -7.33
N PRO A 141 4.16 6.80 -7.57
CA PRO A 141 3.23 6.39 -6.50
C PRO A 141 3.69 5.15 -5.73
N GLY A 142 4.38 4.22 -6.40
CA GLY A 142 4.89 2.97 -5.80
C GLY A 142 5.79 3.18 -4.58
N ARG A 143 6.46 4.32 -4.48
CA ARG A 143 7.27 4.72 -3.32
C ARG A 143 6.45 4.85 -2.04
N PHE A 144 5.19 5.27 -2.17
CA PHE A 144 4.28 5.53 -1.06
C PHE A 144 3.34 4.36 -0.79
N ARG A 145 3.28 3.38 -1.70
CA ARG A 145 2.52 2.13 -1.59
C ARG A 145 1.02 2.31 -1.26
N PRO A 146 0.31 3.24 -1.93
CA PRO A 146 -1.13 3.40 -1.71
C PRO A 146 -1.92 2.21 -2.27
N ASN A 147 -3.10 1.93 -1.68
CA ASN A 147 -4.08 1.04 -2.27
C ASN A 147 -4.88 1.76 -3.36
N LEU A 148 -5.29 3.01 -3.08
CA LEU A 148 -6.02 3.85 -4.03
C LEU A 148 -5.16 5.04 -4.43
N LEU A 149 -4.93 5.21 -5.73
CA LEU A 149 -4.44 6.45 -6.31
C LEU A 149 -5.64 7.17 -6.92
N VAL A 150 -5.80 8.44 -6.56
CA VAL A 150 -6.99 9.23 -6.89
C VAL A 150 -6.58 10.48 -7.64
N ASP A 151 -7.25 10.76 -8.76
CA ASP A 151 -7.23 12.08 -9.37
C ASP A 151 -8.32 12.92 -8.71
N ALA A 152 -7.92 13.84 -7.83
CA ALA A 152 -8.83 14.63 -7.02
C ALA A 152 -9.06 16.01 -7.61
N SER A 153 -10.20 16.60 -7.31
CA SER A 153 -10.44 18.02 -7.57
C SER A 153 -9.60 18.88 -6.63
N GLY A 154 -9.10 20.01 -7.14
CA GLY A 154 -8.31 20.95 -6.34
C GLY A 154 -6.81 20.88 -6.59
N ARG A 155 -6.03 21.50 -5.72
CA ARG A 155 -4.57 21.62 -5.81
C ARG A 155 -3.92 21.24 -4.48
N GLY A 156 -2.63 20.93 -4.53
CA GLY A 156 -1.84 20.64 -3.34
C GLY A 156 -2.14 19.27 -2.76
N PHE A 157 -2.76 19.21 -1.60
CA PHE A 157 -3.01 17.99 -0.83
C PHE A 157 -4.49 17.88 -0.46
N PRO A 158 -5.38 17.72 -1.47
CA PRO A 158 -6.84 17.79 -1.26
C PRO A 158 -7.37 16.72 -0.31
N GLU A 159 -6.71 15.55 -0.24
CA GLU A 159 -7.11 14.46 0.65
C GLU A 159 -7.02 14.79 2.15
N ASP A 160 -6.25 15.79 2.54
CA ASP A 160 -6.16 16.21 3.94
C ASP A 160 -7.51 16.70 4.48
N ALA A 161 -8.30 17.36 3.63
CA ALA A 161 -9.63 17.86 4.00
C ALA A 161 -10.67 16.74 4.17
N TRP A 162 -10.36 15.53 3.76
CA TRP A 162 -11.27 14.38 3.89
C TRP A 162 -11.16 13.67 5.24
N VAL A 163 -10.18 14.02 6.06
CA VAL A 163 -10.03 13.41 7.40
C VAL A 163 -11.29 13.66 8.23
N GLY A 164 -11.86 12.59 8.78
CA GLY A 164 -13.14 12.58 9.49
C GLY A 164 -14.38 12.38 8.60
N GLN A 165 -14.23 12.47 7.28
CA GLN A 165 -15.31 12.30 6.31
C GLN A 165 -15.48 10.83 5.91
N VAL A 166 -16.67 10.51 5.39
CA VAL A 166 -16.95 9.24 4.71
C VAL A 166 -16.95 9.48 3.21
N LEU A 167 -16.14 8.69 2.52
CA LEU A 167 -16.07 8.68 1.05
C LEU A 167 -16.87 7.51 0.52
N ARG A 168 -17.73 7.75 -0.47
CA ARG A 168 -18.32 6.73 -1.33
C ARG A 168 -17.45 6.55 -2.56
N ILE A 169 -17.02 5.33 -2.84
CA ILE A 169 -16.14 4.95 -3.95
C ILE A 169 -16.71 3.68 -4.57
N GLY A 170 -17.44 3.78 -5.70
CA GLY A 170 -18.22 2.67 -6.20
C GLY A 170 -19.24 2.19 -5.17
N ALA A 171 -19.17 0.91 -4.77
CA ALA A 171 -20.01 0.33 -3.72
C ALA A 171 -19.41 0.45 -2.31
N LEU A 172 -18.11 0.78 -2.19
CA LEU A 172 -17.42 0.97 -0.91
C LEU A 172 -17.84 2.27 -0.24
N ARG A 173 -18.03 2.23 1.10
CA ARG A 173 -17.97 3.44 1.95
C ARG A 173 -16.78 3.33 2.88
N MET A 174 -15.87 4.29 2.74
CA MET A 174 -14.62 4.36 3.49
C MET A 174 -14.62 5.62 4.36
N ARG A 175 -14.44 5.48 5.66
CA ARG A 175 -14.12 6.64 6.51
C ARG A 175 -12.63 6.94 6.39
N VAL A 176 -12.29 8.20 6.16
CA VAL A 176 -10.92 8.69 6.25
C VAL A 176 -10.61 8.98 7.72
N ASP A 177 -9.75 8.15 8.31
CA ASP A 177 -9.52 8.20 9.76
C ASP A 177 -8.40 9.19 10.13
N LYS A 178 -7.34 9.27 9.33
CA LYS A 178 -6.20 10.15 9.60
C LYS A 178 -5.25 10.28 8.40
N CYS A 179 -4.41 11.31 8.44
CA CYS A 179 -3.27 11.41 7.54
C CYS A 179 -2.26 10.28 7.76
N ASP A 180 -1.59 9.85 6.69
CA ASP A 180 -0.54 8.83 6.73
C ASP A 180 0.80 9.45 7.13
N GLN A 181 1.33 9.04 8.29
CA GLN A 181 2.66 9.41 8.77
C GLN A 181 3.71 8.60 8.02
N ARG A 182 4.58 9.31 7.33
CA ARG A 182 5.60 8.70 6.47
C ARG A 182 6.88 8.38 7.22
N CYS A 183 7.45 7.24 6.88
CA CYS A 183 8.71 6.77 7.45
C CYS A 183 9.80 6.66 6.38
N VAL A 184 10.98 6.20 6.76
CA VAL A 184 12.15 6.07 5.88
C VAL A 184 11.90 5.28 4.57
N ILE A 185 10.86 4.45 4.49
CA ILE A 185 10.52 3.68 3.29
C ILE A 185 10.32 4.60 2.07
N VAL A 186 9.72 5.78 2.25
CA VAL A 186 9.45 6.71 1.14
C VAL A 186 10.71 7.27 0.49
N THR A 187 11.86 7.16 1.16
CA THR A 187 13.14 7.57 0.57
C THR A 187 13.63 6.61 -0.51
N MET A 188 13.16 5.36 -0.49
CA MET A 188 13.63 4.34 -1.40
C MET A 188 12.84 4.36 -2.71
N ASP A 189 13.53 4.39 -3.83
CA ASP A 189 12.95 4.15 -5.14
C ASP A 189 12.66 2.65 -5.29
N PRO A 190 11.42 2.24 -5.61
CA PRO A 190 11.05 0.82 -5.65
C PRO A 190 11.64 0.06 -6.84
N VAL A 191 12.17 0.77 -7.86
CA VAL A 191 12.77 0.16 -9.06
C VAL A 191 14.28 0.06 -8.92
N THR A 192 14.93 1.16 -8.54
CA THR A 192 16.39 1.24 -8.46
C THR A 192 16.95 0.91 -7.08
N LEU A 193 16.10 0.83 -6.05
CA LEU A 193 16.41 0.68 -4.61
C LEU A 193 17.28 1.82 -4.05
N ARG A 194 17.59 2.83 -4.85
CA ARG A 194 18.36 4.00 -4.38
C ARG A 194 17.53 4.80 -3.38
N ARG A 195 18.19 5.24 -2.32
CA ARG A 195 17.56 6.07 -1.27
C ARG A 195 17.88 7.54 -1.49
N ASP A 196 16.83 8.36 -1.43
CA ASP A 196 16.96 9.82 -1.37
C ASP A 196 16.30 10.36 -0.10
N PRO A 197 17.10 10.68 0.93
CA PRO A 197 16.59 11.24 2.17
C PRO A 197 15.93 12.63 2.01
N ALA A 198 16.15 13.34 0.89
CA ALA A 198 15.56 14.64 0.65
C ALA A 198 14.03 14.58 0.67
N ILE A 199 13.45 13.49 0.13
CA ILE A 199 12.00 13.28 0.09
C ILE A 199 11.40 13.30 1.50
N LEU A 200 11.95 12.50 2.42
CA LEU A 200 11.45 12.46 3.80
C LEU A 200 11.68 13.77 4.54
N ARG A 201 12.80 14.45 4.28
CA ARG A 201 13.07 15.78 4.84
C ARG A 201 12.05 16.83 4.39
N VAL A 202 11.68 16.82 3.13
CA VAL A 202 10.64 17.71 2.60
C VAL A 202 9.28 17.39 3.25
N ILE A 203 8.89 16.12 3.32
CA ILE A 203 7.65 15.70 3.98
C ILE A 203 7.67 16.14 5.46
N ALA A 204 8.77 15.94 6.17
CA ALA A 204 8.88 16.35 7.58
C ALA A 204 8.73 17.87 7.76
N ARG A 205 9.41 18.66 6.94
CA ARG A 205 9.46 20.13 7.09
C ARG A 205 8.20 20.83 6.58
N GLN A 206 7.65 20.36 5.45
CA GLN A 206 6.56 21.04 4.73
C GLN A 206 5.18 20.42 5.00
N ARG A 207 5.16 19.20 5.56
CA ARG A 207 3.95 18.41 5.72
C ARG A 207 3.83 17.76 7.11
N GLU A 208 4.64 18.17 8.08
CA GLU A 208 4.64 17.60 9.44
C GLU A 208 4.76 16.08 9.46
N GLY A 209 5.48 15.52 8.48
CA GLY A 209 5.65 14.07 8.33
C GLY A 209 4.50 13.36 7.60
N ARG A 210 3.50 14.06 7.07
CA ARG A 210 2.26 13.47 6.53
C ARG A 210 2.20 13.56 5.01
N LEU A 211 1.68 12.50 4.37
CA LEU A 211 1.34 12.48 2.94
C LEU A 211 0.33 11.38 2.65
N GLY A 212 -0.80 11.72 2.05
CA GLY A 212 -1.92 10.80 1.84
C GLY A 212 -2.68 10.51 3.13
N VAL A 213 -3.66 9.65 3.05
CA VAL A 213 -4.56 9.33 4.16
C VAL A 213 -4.76 7.83 4.32
N TYR A 214 -5.10 7.45 5.54
CA TYR A 214 -5.58 6.13 5.91
C TYR A 214 -7.06 6.14 6.22
N GLY A 215 -7.71 4.99 5.99
CA GLY A 215 -9.09 4.83 6.36
C GLY A 215 -9.49 3.40 6.66
N SER A 216 -10.72 3.29 7.14
CA SER A 216 -11.39 2.04 7.48
C SER A 216 -12.69 1.90 6.69
N THR A 217 -13.10 0.64 6.50
CA THR A 217 -14.34 0.30 5.82
C THR A 217 -15.55 0.62 6.72
N VAL A 218 -16.51 1.38 6.19
CA VAL A 218 -17.82 1.63 6.81
C VAL A 218 -18.89 0.71 6.23
N VAL A 219 -18.84 0.50 4.90
CA VAL A 219 -19.65 -0.47 4.18
C VAL A 219 -18.77 -1.18 3.18
N PRO A 220 -18.63 -2.51 3.27
CA PRO A 220 -17.91 -3.28 2.27
C PRO A 220 -18.51 -3.15 0.88
N GLY A 221 -17.69 -3.26 -0.14
CA GLY A 221 -18.16 -3.21 -1.52
C GLY A 221 -17.02 -3.22 -2.52
N ARG A 222 -17.37 -3.37 -3.80
CA ARG A 222 -16.42 -3.35 -4.89
C ARG A 222 -16.00 -1.92 -5.22
N VAL A 223 -14.72 -1.74 -5.52
CA VAL A 223 -14.14 -0.53 -6.10
C VAL A 223 -13.45 -0.87 -7.41
N ALA A 224 -13.45 0.06 -8.36
CA ALA A 224 -12.80 -0.10 -9.66
C ALA A 224 -12.08 1.19 -10.08
N VAL A 225 -11.12 1.04 -10.99
CA VAL A 225 -10.53 2.18 -11.68
C VAL A 225 -11.62 2.91 -12.47
N GLY A 226 -11.65 4.23 -12.37
CA GLY A 226 -12.68 5.08 -12.96
C GLY A 226 -13.84 5.43 -12.01
N ASP A 227 -14.03 4.72 -10.90
CA ASP A 227 -15.09 5.02 -9.93
C ASP A 227 -14.98 6.46 -9.42
N PRO A 228 -16.10 7.20 -9.37
CA PRO A 228 -16.14 8.52 -8.75
C PRO A 228 -15.95 8.39 -7.24
N ILE A 229 -15.35 9.42 -6.67
CA ILE A 229 -15.23 9.59 -5.22
C ILE A 229 -16.14 10.72 -4.80
N GLU A 230 -17.04 10.44 -3.89
CA GLU A 230 -18.00 11.40 -3.36
C GLU A 230 -17.85 11.51 -1.85
N VAL A 231 -17.84 12.74 -1.35
CA VAL A 231 -17.93 13.00 0.10
C VAL A 231 -19.39 12.91 0.50
N GLU A 232 -19.67 12.09 1.51
CA GLU A 232 -20.99 12.03 2.12
C GLU A 232 -21.19 13.22 3.09
N PRO A 233 -22.44 13.72 3.19
CA PRO A 233 -22.78 14.82 4.12
C PRO A 233 -22.66 14.40 5.58
#